data_75e7f622a3ec4fea0e8b0516af2509c5
#
_entry.id   75e7f622a3ec4fea0e8b0516af2509c5
#
_cell.length_a   1.000
_cell.length_b   1.000
_cell.length_c   1.000
_cell.angle_alpha   90.00
_cell.angle_beta   90.00
_cell.angle_gamma   90.00
#
_symmetry.space_group_name_H-M   'P 1'
#
loop_
_entity.id
_entity.type
_entity.pdbx_description
1 polymer ?
#
loop_
_entity_poly.entity_id
_entity_poly.type
_entity_poly.pdbx_seq_one_letter_code
_entity_poly.pdbx_strand_id
1 'polypeptide(L)'
;MKIPRIVVGAALALLLGLCPAFAQERSDIPEKYTWNISDLYPSKAAWDQAREGLAGRLGEMGAFRGRLGQSPQTLLKALETREELYKEIERVYLYASMISDVDTRDSKAQAMMQSAQKLENDFATESAYFVPELLALGDKPVAEFLRKEPGLASFKPVLDNILRQRQHTLTPAEEKIVARTAAITGAPRSLYTIFTAAEMPFPEVELSDGRKVRLDQAAYGLHRASPVRADRMKVFQTFWKTWQDYRSTLGLALFNHVKTHVLNKDLRGYESSLAAALDSYNIPTSVYRQLIQDVNENLPTLHRYLRLRQRMMGLEGIGYEDLYAPTVKAVEMSFTPEEAMKLTLDSTDLLGPDYQAALKRAYDERWVDWMPTPGKRSGAYSTGAYDVHPYQLLNYNGQYDDVSTLAHESGHSIHTYLSNKNQRYATSDYSIFVAEVASTLNEDLLFHYMMDRAKDDETRLYLLGERLETFRTTLFRQTLFAEFELAIHEMVEKGESLTGDTLNKLYLDLARRYYGHDAGVCSVDELYGAEWAFIPHFYYNFYVYQYATSLMASSSIAAEIRQEAAQGSTRARDAYLHMLSSGSSRDPVDLLKAAGVDMNTSAPFKSAMREMNHIMDQMEAILDKSASANR
;
A
#
# COMPACT_ATOMS: atom_id res chain seq x y z
N MET A 1 -9.54 -13.50 -9.69
CA MET A 1 -8.27 -14.25 -9.67
C MET A 1 -7.44 -13.62 -8.56
N LYS A 2 -7.28 -14.31 -7.42
CA LYS A 2 -6.48 -13.78 -6.31
C LYS A 2 -5.02 -13.74 -6.75
N ILE A 3 -4.44 -12.55 -6.82
CA ILE A 3 -2.99 -12.40 -6.93
C ILE A 3 -2.44 -12.61 -5.53
N PRO A 4 -1.41 -13.43 -5.32
CA PRO A 4 -0.78 -13.52 -4.01
C PRO A 4 -0.34 -12.12 -3.60
N ARG A 5 -0.79 -11.69 -2.43
CA ARG A 5 -0.53 -10.35 -1.95
C ARG A 5 0.91 -10.25 -1.50
N ILE A 6 1.70 -9.61 -2.33
CA ILE A 6 2.81 -8.81 -1.83
C ILE A 6 2.19 -7.45 -1.50
N VAL A 7 1.86 -7.23 -0.24
CA VAL A 7 1.54 -5.89 0.25
C VAL A 7 2.87 -5.15 0.21
N VAL A 8 3.14 -4.49 -0.91
CA VAL A 8 4.30 -3.61 -1.02
C VAL A 8 3.92 -2.33 -0.30
N GLY A 9 4.23 -2.27 0.97
CA GLY A 9 4.30 -1.01 1.68
C GLY A 9 5.37 -0.18 0.98
N ALA A 10 4.95 0.81 0.21
CA ALA A 10 5.86 1.81 -0.34
C ALA A 10 6.22 2.80 0.78
N ALA A 11 6.97 2.34 1.78
CA ALA A 11 7.71 3.23 2.64
C ALA A 11 8.74 3.93 1.74
N LEU A 12 8.57 5.23 1.56
CA LEU A 12 9.52 6.09 0.86
C LEU A 12 10.71 6.29 1.80
N ALA A 13 11.64 5.34 1.82
CA ALA A 13 12.87 5.46 2.60
C ALA A 13 13.68 6.65 2.06
N LEU A 14 13.76 7.70 2.84
CA LEU A 14 14.73 8.78 2.69
C LEU A 14 16.12 8.24 3.07
N LEU A 15 16.91 7.85 2.06
CA LEU A 15 18.32 7.53 2.25
C LEU A 15 19.11 8.81 2.54
N LEU A 16 19.36 9.10 3.80
CA LEU A 16 20.42 10.02 4.23
C LEU A 16 21.76 9.30 4.11
N GLY A 17 22.68 9.93 3.37
CA GLY A 17 23.99 9.38 3.08
C GLY A 17 24.86 9.16 4.29
N LEU A 18 25.30 7.93 4.47
CA LEU A 18 26.50 7.55 5.19
C LEU A 18 27.36 6.71 4.27
N CYS A 19 28.68 6.74 4.45
CA CYS A 19 29.68 5.97 3.74
C CYS A 19 29.17 4.60 3.29
N PRO A 20 29.67 4.05 2.17
CA PRO A 20 29.32 2.70 1.81
C PRO A 20 29.86 1.77 2.91
N ALA A 21 29.05 1.47 3.91
CA ALA A 21 29.20 0.23 4.62
C ALA A 21 29.04 -0.82 3.52
N PHE A 22 30.09 -1.57 3.23
CA PHE A 22 30.01 -2.72 2.34
C PHE A 22 28.82 -3.52 2.82
N ALA A 23 27.79 -3.67 1.99
CA ALA A 23 26.62 -4.46 2.35
C ALA A 23 27.14 -5.84 2.77
N GLN A 24 26.82 -6.24 3.99
CA GLN A 24 27.30 -7.49 4.57
C GLN A 24 26.78 -8.65 3.72
N GLU A 25 27.62 -9.62 3.40
CA GLU A 25 27.15 -10.81 2.66
C GLU A 25 26.14 -11.59 3.52
N ARG A 26 25.14 -12.19 2.88
CA ARG A 26 24.08 -12.91 3.60
C ARG A 26 24.63 -14.02 4.52
N SER A 27 25.73 -14.67 4.13
CA SER A 27 26.42 -15.68 4.96
C SER A 27 26.94 -15.15 6.28
N ASP A 28 27.16 -13.84 6.39
CA ASP A 28 27.72 -13.19 7.56
C ASP A 28 26.64 -12.66 8.51
N ILE A 29 25.38 -12.67 8.06
CA ILE A 29 24.23 -12.27 8.89
C ILE A 29 23.94 -13.36 9.94
N PRO A 30 23.92 -13.00 11.23
CA PRO A 30 23.52 -13.95 12.28
C PRO A 30 22.15 -14.55 12.01
N GLU A 31 22.03 -15.85 12.21
CA GLU A 31 20.79 -16.62 11.93
C GLU A 31 19.53 -16.01 12.57
N LYS A 32 19.67 -15.44 13.77
CA LYS A 32 18.56 -14.77 14.48
C LYS A 32 17.96 -13.58 13.74
N TYR A 33 18.66 -13.02 12.75
CA TYR A 33 18.21 -11.91 11.92
C TYR A 33 17.78 -12.35 10.51
N THR A 34 17.62 -13.64 10.30
CA THR A 34 17.07 -14.21 9.07
C THR A 34 15.79 -14.95 9.38
N TRP A 35 14.83 -14.89 8.48
CA TRP A 35 13.59 -15.63 8.64
C TRP A 35 13.78 -17.15 8.58
N ASN A 36 12.89 -17.89 9.27
CA ASN A 36 12.85 -19.35 9.20
C ASN A 36 11.74 -19.80 8.26
N ILE A 37 12.08 -20.17 7.02
CA ILE A 37 11.11 -20.63 6.01
C ILE A 37 10.85 -22.13 6.04
N SER A 38 11.44 -22.87 6.98
CA SER A 38 11.26 -24.32 7.08
C SER A 38 9.82 -24.74 7.40
N ASP A 39 9.02 -23.80 7.96
CA ASP A 39 7.60 -24.02 8.26
C ASP A 39 6.73 -23.99 6.98
N LEU A 40 7.22 -23.38 5.91
CA LEU A 40 6.64 -23.54 4.58
C LEU A 40 7.02 -24.89 4.00
N TYR A 41 8.31 -25.11 3.78
CA TYR A 41 8.87 -26.40 3.36
C TYR A 41 10.25 -26.60 4.01
N PRO A 42 10.51 -27.80 4.59
CA PRO A 42 11.78 -28.05 5.31
C PRO A 42 12.98 -28.14 4.37
N SER A 43 12.78 -28.26 3.08
CA SER A 43 13.84 -28.29 2.07
C SER A 43 13.30 -28.04 0.67
N LYS A 44 14.20 -27.68 -0.27
CA LYS A 44 13.87 -27.61 -1.69
C LYS A 44 13.29 -28.91 -2.24
N ALA A 45 13.80 -30.06 -1.80
CA ALA A 45 13.28 -31.35 -2.23
C ALA A 45 11.82 -31.58 -1.81
N ALA A 46 11.45 -31.16 -0.59
CA ALA A 46 10.06 -31.20 -0.13
C ALA A 46 9.16 -30.25 -0.94
N TRP A 47 9.67 -29.08 -1.27
CA TRP A 47 8.98 -28.13 -2.15
C TRP A 47 8.80 -28.68 -3.58
N ASP A 48 9.84 -29.28 -4.18
CA ASP A 48 9.76 -29.90 -5.52
C ASP A 48 8.68 -30.99 -5.53
N GLN A 49 8.66 -31.85 -4.51
CA GLN A 49 7.66 -32.91 -4.36
C GLN A 49 6.23 -32.37 -4.24
N ALA A 50 6.03 -31.33 -3.44
CA ALA A 50 4.72 -30.70 -3.28
C ALA A 50 4.24 -30.08 -4.60
N ARG A 51 5.10 -29.31 -5.29
CA ARG A 51 4.80 -28.71 -6.58
C ARG A 51 4.42 -29.75 -7.65
N GLU A 52 5.18 -30.85 -7.73
CA GLU A 52 4.89 -31.94 -8.69
C GLU A 52 3.60 -32.69 -8.34
N GLY A 53 3.37 -32.94 -7.06
CA GLY A 53 2.12 -33.53 -6.59
C GLY A 53 0.90 -32.69 -6.93
N LEU A 54 1.00 -31.38 -6.72
CA LEU A 54 -0.08 -30.44 -7.08
C LEU A 54 -0.34 -30.37 -8.59
N ALA A 55 0.71 -30.34 -9.41
CA ALA A 55 0.57 -30.36 -10.87
C ALA A 55 -0.23 -31.59 -11.34
N GLY A 56 -0.06 -32.75 -10.68
CA GLY A 56 -0.84 -33.96 -10.95
C GLY A 56 -2.30 -33.89 -10.51
N ARG A 57 -2.63 -32.99 -9.56
CA ARG A 57 -3.98 -32.86 -8.97
C ARG A 57 -4.84 -31.77 -9.64
N LEU A 58 -4.30 -30.88 -10.45
CA LEU A 58 -5.06 -29.78 -11.05
C LEU A 58 -6.28 -30.24 -11.83
N GLY A 59 -6.21 -31.42 -12.47
CA GLY A 59 -7.33 -32.05 -13.16
C GLY A 59 -8.54 -32.39 -12.28
N GLU A 60 -8.41 -32.40 -10.94
CA GLU A 60 -9.53 -32.60 -10.02
C GLU A 60 -10.61 -31.54 -10.20
N MET A 61 -10.23 -30.29 -10.54
CA MET A 61 -11.18 -29.22 -10.86
C MET A 61 -12.04 -29.55 -12.08
N GLY A 62 -11.47 -30.20 -13.09
CA GLY A 62 -12.20 -30.57 -14.31
C GLY A 62 -13.39 -31.52 -14.08
N ALA A 63 -13.38 -32.28 -12.98
CA ALA A 63 -14.47 -33.20 -12.62
C ALA A 63 -15.78 -32.48 -12.28
N PHE A 64 -15.74 -31.18 -11.95
CA PHE A 64 -16.94 -30.40 -11.59
C PHE A 64 -17.49 -29.57 -12.76
N ARG A 65 -16.78 -29.48 -13.87
CA ARG A 65 -17.18 -28.68 -15.03
C ARG A 65 -18.52 -29.15 -15.58
N GLY A 66 -19.48 -28.23 -15.75
CA GLY A 66 -20.86 -28.50 -16.19
C GLY A 66 -21.73 -29.14 -15.10
N ARG A 67 -21.25 -29.19 -13.84
CA ARG A 67 -21.93 -29.92 -12.78
C ARG A 67 -22.18 -29.13 -11.49
N LEU A 68 -21.77 -27.88 -11.40
CA LEU A 68 -21.95 -27.06 -10.18
C LEU A 68 -23.41 -26.94 -9.75
N GLY A 69 -24.33 -26.95 -10.71
CA GLY A 69 -25.78 -26.90 -10.46
C GLY A 69 -26.46 -28.25 -10.19
N GLN A 70 -25.75 -29.38 -10.21
CA GLN A 70 -26.38 -30.70 -10.04
C GLN A 70 -26.94 -30.92 -8.62
N SER A 71 -26.22 -30.47 -7.61
CA SER A 71 -26.67 -30.54 -6.22
C SER A 71 -25.89 -29.58 -5.31
N PRO A 72 -26.44 -29.22 -4.13
CA PRO A 72 -25.72 -28.44 -3.13
C PRO A 72 -24.39 -29.09 -2.71
N GLN A 73 -24.36 -30.43 -2.59
CA GLN A 73 -23.17 -31.19 -2.22
C GLN A 73 -22.08 -31.13 -3.31
N THR A 74 -22.48 -31.14 -4.58
CA THR A 74 -21.54 -30.99 -5.70
C THR A 74 -20.90 -29.61 -5.68
N LEU A 75 -21.68 -28.56 -5.44
CA LEU A 75 -21.16 -27.19 -5.32
C LEU A 75 -20.22 -27.05 -4.13
N LEU A 76 -20.60 -27.60 -2.96
CA LEU A 76 -19.74 -27.59 -1.77
C LEU A 76 -18.42 -28.28 -2.05
N LYS A 77 -18.45 -29.48 -2.62
CA LYS A 77 -17.23 -30.25 -2.91
C LYS A 77 -16.31 -29.52 -3.92
N ALA A 78 -16.89 -28.87 -4.91
CA ALA A 78 -16.13 -28.07 -5.88
C ALA A 78 -15.45 -26.87 -5.23
N LEU A 79 -16.14 -26.15 -4.31
CA LEU A 79 -15.57 -25.05 -3.53
C LEU A 79 -14.45 -25.52 -2.63
N GLU A 80 -14.63 -26.62 -1.89
CA GLU A 80 -13.62 -27.21 -1.00
C GLU A 80 -12.38 -27.67 -1.78
N THR A 81 -12.57 -28.36 -2.92
CA THR A 81 -11.45 -28.81 -3.76
C THR A 81 -10.66 -27.62 -4.31
N ARG A 82 -11.39 -26.56 -4.76
CA ARG A 82 -10.77 -25.34 -5.24
C ARG A 82 -9.96 -24.62 -4.15
N GLU A 83 -10.51 -24.55 -2.94
CA GLU A 83 -9.86 -23.96 -1.76
C GLU A 83 -8.60 -24.73 -1.39
N GLU A 84 -8.68 -26.08 -1.29
CA GLU A 84 -7.56 -26.94 -0.94
C GLU A 84 -6.39 -26.80 -1.93
N LEU A 85 -6.66 -26.92 -3.22
CA LEU A 85 -5.62 -26.81 -4.24
C LEU A 85 -4.98 -25.42 -4.27
N TYR A 86 -5.78 -24.36 -4.20
CA TYR A 86 -5.25 -23.00 -4.31
C TYR A 86 -4.43 -22.59 -3.09
N LYS A 87 -4.85 -23.01 -1.89
CA LYS A 87 -4.11 -22.82 -0.65
C LYS A 87 -2.70 -23.43 -0.72
N GLU A 88 -2.58 -24.63 -1.25
CA GLU A 88 -1.28 -25.28 -1.40
C GLU A 88 -0.44 -24.64 -2.52
N ILE A 89 -1.07 -24.17 -3.61
CA ILE A 89 -0.38 -23.43 -4.69
C ILE A 89 0.20 -22.12 -4.16
N GLU A 90 -0.54 -21.37 -3.36
CA GLU A 90 -0.03 -20.14 -2.72
C GLU A 90 1.18 -20.44 -1.82
N ARG A 91 1.16 -21.54 -1.08
CA ARG A 91 2.29 -21.96 -0.24
C ARG A 91 3.53 -22.31 -1.08
N VAL A 92 3.35 -23.01 -2.20
CA VAL A 92 4.44 -23.31 -3.16
C VAL A 92 5.01 -22.02 -3.74
N TYR A 93 4.14 -21.08 -4.14
CA TYR A 93 4.54 -19.79 -4.69
C TYR A 93 5.32 -18.96 -3.66
N LEU A 94 4.79 -18.84 -2.44
CA LEU A 94 5.39 -18.06 -1.37
C LEU A 94 6.81 -18.52 -1.04
N TYR A 95 7.04 -19.80 -0.89
CA TYR A 95 8.38 -20.35 -0.62
C TYR A 95 9.39 -19.97 -1.72
N ALA A 96 9.00 -20.10 -2.99
CA ALA A 96 9.85 -19.74 -4.12
C ALA A 96 10.13 -18.22 -4.18
N SER A 97 9.12 -17.40 -3.91
CA SER A 97 9.22 -15.95 -3.85
C SER A 97 10.20 -15.50 -2.77
N MET A 98 10.05 -16.02 -1.55
CA MET A 98 10.91 -15.64 -0.42
C MET A 98 12.39 -16.03 -0.63
N ILE A 99 12.65 -17.16 -1.28
CA ILE A 99 14.02 -17.53 -1.65
C ILE A 99 14.57 -16.57 -2.72
N SER A 100 13.77 -16.19 -3.70
CA SER A 100 14.17 -15.23 -4.74
C SER A 100 14.42 -13.82 -4.16
N ASP A 101 13.62 -13.39 -3.19
CA ASP A 101 13.68 -12.02 -2.65
C ASP A 101 14.92 -11.78 -1.76
N VAL A 102 15.53 -12.82 -1.20
CA VAL A 102 16.79 -12.67 -0.44
C VAL A 102 18.03 -12.55 -1.32
N ASP A 103 17.98 -13.04 -2.57
CA ASP A 103 18.95 -12.75 -3.61
C ASP A 103 18.30 -12.86 -5.00
N THR A 104 17.88 -11.73 -5.54
CA THR A 104 17.24 -11.65 -6.86
C THR A 104 18.16 -11.99 -8.03
N ARG A 105 19.46 -12.19 -7.79
CA ARG A 105 20.47 -12.60 -8.79
C ARG A 105 20.57 -14.12 -8.93
N ASP A 106 20.00 -14.87 -7.97
CA ASP A 106 20.05 -16.35 -8.02
C ASP A 106 19.13 -16.89 -9.11
N SER A 107 19.74 -17.37 -10.20
CA SER A 107 19.02 -17.96 -11.32
C SER A 107 18.22 -19.22 -10.94
N LYS A 108 18.63 -19.97 -9.91
CA LYS A 108 17.89 -21.15 -9.43
C LYS A 108 16.61 -20.73 -8.71
N ALA A 109 16.70 -19.69 -7.87
CA ALA A 109 15.54 -19.11 -7.21
C ALA A 109 14.53 -18.54 -8.24
N GLN A 110 15.02 -17.84 -9.27
CA GLN A 110 14.18 -17.37 -10.37
C GLN A 110 13.49 -18.51 -11.12
N ALA A 111 14.20 -19.63 -11.37
CA ALA A 111 13.60 -20.82 -12.01
C ALA A 111 12.52 -21.46 -11.12
N MET A 112 12.69 -21.46 -9.80
CA MET A 112 11.65 -21.89 -8.85
C MET A 112 10.41 -21.00 -8.95
N MET A 113 10.58 -19.68 -8.94
CA MET A 113 9.50 -18.71 -9.12
C MET A 113 8.71 -18.94 -10.42
N GLN A 114 9.41 -19.10 -11.55
CA GLN A 114 8.76 -19.36 -12.85
C GLN A 114 7.96 -20.66 -12.85
N SER A 115 8.47 -21.71 -12.17
CA SER A 115 7.75 -22.99 -12.09
C SER A 115 6.53 -22.91 -11.17
N ALA A 116 6.58 -22.13 -10.10
CA ALA A 116 5.44 -21.86 -9.23
C ALA A 116 4.38 -21.01 -9.96
N GLN A 117 4.81 -19.98 -10.68
CA GLN A 117 3.91 -19.16 -11.51
C GLN A 117 3.21 -19.97 -12.60
N LYS A 118 3.93 -20.94 -13.21
CA LYS A 118 3.31 -21.86 -14.17
C LYS A 118 2.20 -22.68 -13.52
N LEU A 119 2.43 -23.21 -12.32
CA LEU A 119 1.43 -24.00 -11.58
C LEU A 119 0.17 -23.18 -11.29
N GLU A 120 0.32 -21.92 -10.89
CA GLU A 120 -0.79 -20.99 -10.67
C GLU A 120 -1.58 -20.73 -11.96
N ASN A 121 -0.88 -20.49 -13.09
CA ASN A 121 -1.51 -20.28 -14.38
C ASN A 121 -2.26 -21.54 -14.88
N ASP A 122 -1.69 -22.70 -14.68
CA ASP A 122 -2.32 -23.97 -15.04
C ASP A 122 -3.62 -24.18 -14.20
N PHE A 123 -3.58 -23.90 -12.89
CA PHE A 123 -4.77 -23.94 -12.03
C PHE A 123 -5.83 -22.92 -12.46
N ALA A 124 -5.44 -21.70 -12.78
CA ALA A 124 -6.36 -20.68 -13.27
C ALA A 124 -7.08 -21.12 -14.55
N THR A 125 -6.36 -21.83 -15.44
CA THR A 125 -6.92 -22.40 -16.67
C THR A 125 -7.92 -23.52 -16.38
N GLU A 126 -7.58 -24.46 -15.51
CA GLU A 126 -8.46 -25.57 -15.12
C GLU A 126 -9.72 -25.10 -14.39
N SER A 127 -9.62 -24.03 -13.60
CA SER A 127 -10.73 -23.47 -12.81
C SER A 127 -11.51 -22.36 -13.53
N ALA A 128 -11.15 -21.96 -14.76
CA ALA A 128 -11.73 -20.82 -15.48
C ALA A 128 -13.25 -20.93 -15.71
N TYR A 129 -13.80 -22.13 -15.78
CA TYR A 129 -15.23 -22.39 -15.94
C TYR A 129 -16.06 -22.07 -14.69
N PHE A 130 -15.42 -22.02 -13.50
CA PHE A 130 -16.12 -22.02 -12.21
C PHE A 130 -17.03 -20.79 -12.02
N VAL A 131 -16.51 -19.60 -12.18
CA VAL A 131 -17.28 -18.35 -12.00
C VAL A 131 -18.38 -18.23 -13.05
N PRO A 132 -18.13 -18.40 -14.37
CA PRO A 132 -19.19 -18.39 -15.38
C PRO A 132 -20.31 -19.39 -15.12
N GLU A 133 -19.98 -20.62 -14.72
CA GLU A 133 -20.97 -21.65 -14.44
C GLU A 133 -21.80 -21.31 -13.19
N LEU A 134 -21.16 -20.79 -12.13
CA LEU A 134 -21.86 -20.33 -10.93
C LEU A 134 -22.83 -19.18 -11.25
N LEU A 135 -22.41 -18.20 -12.06
CA LEU A 135 -23.25 -17.10 -12.49
C LEU A 135 -24.44 -17.56 -13.35
N ALA A 136 -24.24 -18.60 -14.17
CA ALA A 136 -25.32 -19.20 -14.97
C ALA A 136 -26.40 -19.86 -14.12
N LEU A 137 -26.06 -20.37 -12.91
CA LEU A 137 -27.05 -20.89 -11.97
C LEU A 137 -28.02 -19.79 -11.48
N GLY A 138 -27.47 -18.61 -11.17
CA GLY A 138 -28.22 -17.47 -10.67
C GLY A 138 -28.56 -17.53 -9.19
N ASP A 139 -29.15 -16.43 -8.68
CA ASP A 139 -29.35 -16.19 -7.26
C ASP A 139 -30.27 -17.21 -6.58
N LYS A 140 -31.42 -17.56 -7.23
CA LYS A 140 -32.43 -18.44 -6.62
C LYS A 140 -31.89 -19.85 -6.35
N PRO A 141 -31.28 -20.57 -7.31
CA PRO A 141 -30.68 -21.89 -7.06
C PRO A 141 -29.56 -21.86 -6.01
N VAL A 142 -28.67 -20.85 -6.03
CA VAL A 142 -27.59 -20.73 -5.04
C VAL A 142 -28.16 -20.46 -3.64
N ALA A 143 -29.18 -19.59 -3.51
CA ALA A 143 -29.87 -19.37 -2.24
C ALA A 143 -30.58 -20.64 -1.72
N GLU A 144 -31.13 -21.44 -2.63
CA GLU A 144 -31.71 -22.73 -2.26
C GLU A 144 -30.65 -23.74 -1.80
N PHE A 145 -29.50 -23.77 -2.48
CA PHE A 145 -28.36 -24.62 -2.10
C PHE A 145 -27.81 -24.24 -0.73
N LEU A 146 -27.64 -22.95 -0.44
CA LEU A 146 -27.24 -22.44 0.87
C LEU A 146 -28.18 -22.88 2.00
N ARG A 147 -29.49 -22.99 1.73
CA ARG A 147 -30.46 -23.47 2.72
C ARG A 147 -30.42 -24.98 2.93
N LYS A 148 -30.08 -25.75 1.86
CA LYS A 148 -30.11 -27.23 1.89
C LYS A 148 -28.78 -27.85 2.37
N GLU A 149 -27.68 -27.13 2.24
CA GLU A 149 -26.33 -27.62 2.57
C GLU A 149 -25.66 -26.65 3.55
N PRO A 150 -25.66 -26.97 4.86
CA PRO A 150 -25.07 -26.09 5.87
C PRO A 150 -23.58 -25.79 5.66
N GLY A 151 -22.82 -26.71 5.02
CA GLY A 151 -21.41 -26.52 4.70
C GLY A 151 -21.16 -25.35 3.76
N LEU A 152 -22.15 -24.97 2.94
CA LEU A 152 -22.05 -23.79 2.06
C LEU A 152 -22.12 -22.46 2.80
N ALA A 153 -22.60 -22.42 4.04
CA ALA A 153 -22.77 -21.16 4.80
C ALA A 153 -21.45 -20.39 4.95
N SER A 154 -20.35 -21.10 5.14
CA SER A 154 -19.03 -20.48 5.26
C SER A 154 -18.48 -19.93 3.95
N PHE A 155 -19.03 -20.32 2.80
CA PHE A 155 -18.69 -19.76 1.49
C PHE A 155 -19.67 -18.63 1.04
N LYS A 156 -20.70 -18.34 1.86
CA LYS A 156 -21.71 -17.35 1.51
C LYS A 156 -21.13 -15.99 1.08
N PRO A 157 -20.13 -15.39 1.79
CA PRO A 157 -19.57 -14.11 1.37
C PRO A 157 -18.94 -14.17 -0.03
N VAL A 158 -18.25 -15.26 -0.35
CA VAL A 158 -17.64 -15.47 -1.68
C VAL A 158 -18.71 -15.64 -2.76
N LEU A 159 -19.73 -16.44 -2.48
CA LEU A 159 -20.86 -16.66 -3.41
C LEU A 159 -21.65 -15.36 -3.65
N ASP A 160 -21.96 -14.62 -2.59
CA ASP A 160 -22.65 -13.33 -2.69
C ASP A 160 -21.86 -12.32 -3.54
N ASN A 161 -20.53 -12.22 -3.32
CA ASN A 161 -19.70 -11.30 -4.09
C ASN A 161 -19.61 -11.69 -5.57
N ILE A 162 -19.54 -12.99 -5.90
CA ILE A 162 -19.58 -13.44 -7.30
C ILE A 162 -20.93 -13.10 -7.93
N LEU A 163 -22.04 -13.39 -7.24
CA LEU A 163 -23.38 -13.14 -7.76
C LEU A 163 -23.67 -11.64 -7.93
N ARG A 164 -23.17 -10.80 -7.02
CA ARG A 164 -23.29 -9.34 -7.10
C ARG A 164 -22.70 -8.78 -8.40
N GLN A 165 -21.56 -9.33 -8.84
CA GLN A 165 -20.87 -8.92 -10.07
C GLN A 165 -21.53 -9.41 -11.37
N ARG A 166 -22.63 -10.19 -11.28
CA ARG A 166 -23.30 -10.80 -12.43
C ARG A 166 -23.73 -9.80 -13.49
N GLN A 167 -24.25 -8.65 -13.07
CA GLN A 167 -24.72 -7.61 -14.00
C GLN A 167 -23.59 -7.00 -14.85
N HIS A 168 -22.34 -7.17 -14.41
CA HIS A 168 -21.12 -6.68 -15.07
C HIS A 168 -20.29 -7.81 -15.71
N THR A 169 -20.85 -9.02 -15.75
CA THR A 169 -20.21 -10.17 -16.39
C THR A 169 -20.77 -10.38 -17.79
N LEU A 170 -19.90 -10.45 -18.76
CA LEU A 170 -20.23 -10.64 -20.18
C LEU A 170 -20.54 -12.12 -20.47
N THR A 171 -21.04 -12.40 -21.67
CA THR A 171 -21.18 -13.78 -22.12
C THR A 171 -19.82 -14.48 -22.23
N PRO A 172 -19.74 -15.82 -22.13
CA PRO A 172 -18.46 -16.54 -22.23
C PRO A 172 -17.66 -16.24 -23.51
N ALA A 173 -18.36 -15.95 -24.62
CA ALA A 173 -17.71 -15.59 -25.88
C ALA A 173 -17.08 -14.19 -25.83
N GLU A 174 -17.80 -13.23 -25.24
CA GLU A 174 -17.33 -11.85 -25.05
C GLU A 174 -16.20 -11.79 -24.01
N GLU A 175 -16.32 -12.50 -22.88
CA GLU A 175 -15.24 -12.60 -21.88
C GLU A 175 -13.94 -13.15 -22.51
N LYS A 176 -14.05 -14.14 -23.41
CA LYS A 176 -12.91 -14.68 -24.13
C LYS A 176 -12.26 -13.65 -25.06
N ILE A 177 -13.04 -12.78 -25.68
CA ILE A 177 -12.52 -11.69 -26.53
C ILE A 177 -11.82 -10.67 -25.64
N VAL A 178 -12.48 -10.20 -24.56
CA VAL A 178 -11.91 -9.22 -23.62
C VAL A 178 -10.62 -9.74 -23.00
N ALA A 179 -10.57 -11.01 -22.58
CA ALA A 179 -9.37 -11.63 -22.05
C ALA A 179 -8.20 -11.61 -23.04
N ARG A 180 -8.45 -11.78 -24.35
CA ARG A 180 -7.43 -11.72 -25.39
C ARG A 180 -6.91 -10.30 -25.63
N THR A 181 -7.71 -9.27 -25.36
CA THR A 181 -7.25 -7.88 -25.48
C THR A 181 -6.26 -7.48 -24.37
N ALA A 182 -6.17 -8.25 -23.29
CA ALA A 182 -5.30 -7.95 -22.13
C ALA A 182 -3.82 -7.77 -22.54
N ALA A 183 -3.34 -8.53 -23.53
CA ALA A 183 -1.98 -8.40 -24.07
C ALA A 183 -1.73 -7.02 -24.72
N ILE A 184 -2.78 -6.39 -25.27
CA ILE A 184 -2.71 -5.08 -25.93
C ILE A 184 -2.94 -3.97 -24.89
N THR A 185 -3.90 -4.14 -24.01
CA THR A 185 -4.28 -3.13 -23.01
C THR A 185 -3.22 -2.94 -21.92
N GLY A 186 -2.32 -3.91 -21.72
CA GLY A 186 -1.14 -3.77 -20.85
C GLY A 186 0.04 -3.00 -21.47
N ALA A 187 0.05 -2.81 -22.78
CA ALA A 187 1.18 -2.19 -23.48
C ALA A 187 1.51 -0.75 -23.02
N PRO A 188 0.54 0.15 -22.73
CA PRO A 188 0.84 1.50 -22.23
C PRO A 188 1.65 1.50 -20.93
N ARG A 189 1.29 0.65 -19.97
CA ARG A 189 2.04 0.48 -18.72
C ARG A 189 3.44 -0.06 -18.95
N SER A 190 3.58 -1.06 -19.82
CA SER A 190 4.89 -1.63 -20.15
C SER A 190 5.80 -0.59 -20.82
N LEU A 191 5.27 0.20 -21.76
CA LEU A 191 6.00 1.29 -22.41
C LEU A 191 6.47 2.33 -21.36
N TYR A 192 5.57 2.76 -20.48
CA TYR A 192 5.91 3.67 -19.39
C TYR A 192 7.06 3.12 -18.54
N THR A 193 6.96 1.87 -18.11
CA THR A 193 7.95 1.23 -17.22
C THR A 193 9.32 1.14 -17.91
N ILE A 194 9.39 0.65 -19.15
CA ILE A 194 10.65 0.51 -19.87
C ILE A 194 11.28 1.88 -20.10
N PHE A 195 10.50 2.85 -20.59
CA PHE A 195 11.02 4.17 -20.89
C PHE A 195 11.56 4.87 -19.62
N THR A 196 10.79 4.91 -18.55
CA THR A 196 11.15 5.66 -17.34
C THR A 196 12.21 4.98 -16.49
N ALA A 197 12.31 3.65 -16.52
CA ALA A 197 13.30 2.92 -15.73
C ALA A 197 14.64 2.71 -16.47
N ALA A 198 14.62 2.54 -17.80
CA ALA A 198 15.80 2.12 -18.54
C ALA A 198 16.29 3.10 -19.62
N GLU A 199 15.38 3.80 -20.31
CA GLU A 199 15.72 4.53 -21.54
C GLU A 199 15.72 6.05 -21.37
N MET A 200 15.10 6.58 -20.33
CA MET A 200 15.00 8.03 -20.11
C MET A 200 16.39 8.64 -19.91
N PRO A 201 16.79 9.63 -20.73
CA PRO A 201 18.15 10.20 -20.69
C PRO A 201 18.26 11.22 -19.57
N PHE A 202 18.48 10.75 -18.35
CA PHE A 202 18.70 11.61 -17.21
C PHE A 202 20.03 12.38 -17.33
N PRO A 203 20.01 13.72 -17.16
CA PRO A 203 21.20 14.56 -17.28
C PRO A 203 22.13 14.45 -16.06
N GLU A 204 23.36 14.89 -16.20
CA GLU A 204 24.25 15.14 -15.08
C GLU A 204 24.00 16.54 -14.49
N VAL A 205 24.06 16.65 -13.17
CA VAL A 205 24.04 17.91 -12.41
C VAL A 205 25.27 18.00 -11.54
N GLU A 206 25.90 19.18 -11.51
CA GLU A 206 27.01 19.46 -10.61
C GLU A 206 26.47 20.16 -9.37
N LEU A 207 26.69 19.56 -8.19
CA LEU A 207 26.30 20.06 -6.89
C LEU A 207 27.28 21.15 -6.40
N SER A 208 26.92 21.87 -5.35
CA SER A 208 27.72 22.97 -4.78
C SER A 208 29.09 22.50 -4.24
N ASP A 209 29.23 21.23 -3.89
CA ASP A 209 30.48 20.60 -3.47
C ASP A 209 31.37 20.11 -4.63
N GLY A 210 30.97 20.37 -5.88
CA GLY A 210 31.70 20.00 -7.10
C GLY A 210 31.44 18.56 -7.58
N ARG A 211 30.65 17.76 -6.87
CA ARG A 211 30.28 16.41 -7.32
C ARG A 211 29.35 16.49 -8.52
N LYS A 212 29.61 15.67 -9.53
CA LYS A 212 28.70 15.45 -10.66
C LYS A 212 27.87 14.21 -10.42
N VAL A 213 26.56 14.36 -10.54
CA VAL A 213 25.59 13.29 -10.27
C VAL A 213 24.68 13.14 -11.48
N ARG A 214 24.55 11.91 -12.01
CA ARG A 214 23.49 11.60 -12.98
C ARG A 214 22.17 11.63 -12.22
N LEU A 215 21.26 12.51 -12.65
CA LEU A 215 20.05 12.84 -11.91
C LEU A 215 18.89 11.92 -12.32
N ASP A 216 19.02 10.62 -12.07
CA ASP A 216 17.91 9.67 -12.18
C ASP A 216 16.92 9.78 -11.01
N GLN A 217 15.91 8.91 -10.97
CA GLN A 217 14.86 8.94 -9.94
C GLN A 217 15.42 8.74 -8.52
N ALA A 218 16.40 7.85 -8.36
CA ALA A 218 17.03 7.59 -7.06
C ALA A 218 17.88 8.78 -6.60
N ALA A 219 18.69 9.32 -7.50
CA ALA A 219 19.50 10.51 -7.23
C ALA A 219 18.62 11.74 -6.94
N TYR A 220 17.50 11.91 -7.64
CA TYR A 220 16.53 12.95 -7.32
C TYR A 220 15.95 12.76 -5.91
N GLY A 221 15.54 11.54 -5.56
CA GLY A 221 15.06 11.21 -4.21
C GLY A 221 16.04 11.63 -3.11
N LEU A 222 17.32 11.35 -3.32
CA LEU A 222 18.39 11.69 -2.38
C LEU A 222 18.65 13.21 -2.33
N HIS A 223 18.86 13.85 -3.47
CA HIS A 223 19.37 15.22 -3.52
C HIS A 223 18.27 16.31 -3.37
N ARG A 224 16.99 15.98 -3.58
CA ARG A 224 15.89 16.89 -3.22
C ARG A 224 15.79 17.16 -1.71
N ALA A 225 16.37 16.30 -0.88
CA ALA A 225 16.45 16.48 0.56
C ALA A 225 17.74 17.18 1.02
N SER A 226 18.60 17.63 0.11
CA SER A 226 19.85 18.30 0.45
C SER A 226 19.63 19.46 1.44
N PRO A 227 20.46 19.63 2.48
CA PRO A 227 20.40 20.80 3.35
C PRO A 227 20.76 22.11 2.60
N VAL A 228 21.50 22.01 1.49
CA VAL A 228 21.89 23.16 0.66
C VAL A 228 20.76 23.54 -0.31
N ARG A 229 20.09 24.67 -0.07
CA ARG A 229 18.94 25.10 -0.87
C ARG A 229 19.25 25.25 -2.36
N ALA A 230 20.43 25.81 -2.69
CA ALA A 230 20.85 25.99 -4.08
C ALA A 230 20.91 24.64 -4.85
N ASP A 231 21.37 23.57 -4.18
CA ASP A 231 21.40 22.24 -4.76
C ASP A 231 19.98 21.71 -4.96
N ARG A 232 19.10 21.83 -3.97
CA ARG A 232 17.69 21.42 -4.10
C ARG A 232 17.00 22.10 -5.30
N MET A 233 17.14 23.41 -5.43
CA MET A 233 16.57 24.17 -6.55
C MET A 233 17.11 23.70 -7.89
N LYS A 234 18.42 23.51 -8.00
CA LYS A 234 19.08 23.06 -9.23
C LYS A 234 18.64 21.64 -9.62
N VAL A 235 18.62 20.74 -8.62
CA VAL A 235 18.16 19.35 -8.78
C VAL A 235 16.68 19.32 -9.21
N PHE A 236 15.83 20.10 -8.55
CA PHE A 236 14.41 20.23 -8.88
C PHE A 236 14.20 20.69 -10.33
N GLN A 237 14.81 21.79 -10.72
CA GLN A 237 14.65 22.35 -12.07
C GLN A 237 15.15 21.38 -13.16
N THR A 238 16.32 20.78 -12.93
CA THR A 238 16.91 19.85 -13.91
C THR A 238 16.06 18.58 -14.06
N PHE A 239 15.59 18.02 -12.96
CA PHE A 239 14.78 16.80 -12.97
C PHE A 239 13.43 17.01 -13.65
N TRP A 240 12.66 18.03 -13.22
CA TRP A 240 11.33 18.27 -13.78
C TRP A 240 11.36 18.76 -15.22
N LYS A 241 12.40 19.50 -15.62
CA LYS A 241 12.60 19.82 -17.02
C LYS A 241 12.75 18.55 -17.88
N THR A 242 13.46 17.56 -17.40
CA THR A 242 13.62 16.27 -18.11
C THR A 242 12.27 15.59 -18.32
N TRP A 243 11.43 15.50 -17.28
CA TRP A 243 10.07 14.94 -17.42
C TRP A 243 9.18 15.77 -18.34
N GLN A 244 9.28 17.09 -18.23
CA GLN A 244 8.58 18.02 -19.12
C GLN A 244 8.91 17.80 -20.61
N ASP A 245 10.16 17.52 -20.94
CA ASP A 245 10.59 17.31 -22.31
C ASP A 245 9.97 16.05 -22.96
N TYR A 246 9.58 15.06 -22.15
CA TYR A 246 8.93 13.82 -22.61
C TYR A 246 7.42 13.75 -22.34
N ARG A 247 6.79 14.83 -21.90
CA ARG A 247 5.37 14.87 -21.54
C ARG A 247 4.43 14.38 -22.65
N SER A 248 4.77 14.59 -23.92
CA SER A 248 3.92 14.17 -25.04
C SER A 248 3.87 12.64 -25.15
N THR A 249 5.02 11.96 -25.06
CA THR A 249 5.11 10.49 -25.12
C THR A 249 4.44 9.87 -23.90
N LEU A 250 4.77 10.37 -22.70
CA LEU A 250 4.20 9.88 -21.44
C LEU A 250 2.71 10.16 -21.35
N GLY A 251 2.26 11.33 -21.86
CA GLY A 251 0.84 11.68 -21.92
C GLY A 251 0.04 10.76 -22.85
N LEU A 252 0.62 10.38 -24.00
CA LEU A 252 -0.02 9.41 -24.88
C LEU A 252 -0.11 8.03 -24.23
N ALA A 253 0.93 7.60 -23.50
CA ALA A 253 0.91 6.35 -22.76
C ALA A 253 -0.19 6.34 -21.69
N LEU A 254 -0.27 7.39 -20.85
CA LEU A 254 -1.29 7.51 -19.82
C LEU A 254 -2.71 7.61 -20.42
N PHE A 255 -2.89 8.40 -21.48
CA PHE A 255 -4.18 8.49 -22.18
C PHE A 255 -4.67 7.13 -22.66
N ASN A 256 -3.79 6.36 -23.34
CA ASN A 256 -4.17 5.02 -23.80
C ASN A 256 -4.43 4.07 -22.62
N HIS A 257 -3.73 4.22 -21.51
CA HIS A 257 -4.01 3.45 -20.30
C HIS A 257 -5.42 3.77 -19.74
N VAL A 258 -5.76 5.05 -19.56
CA VAL A 258 -7.08 5.49 -19.09
C VAL A 258 -8.19 4.99 -20.03
N LYS A 259 -7.96 5.01 -21.36
CA LYS A 259 -8.90 4.44 -22.34
C LYS A 259 -9.18 2.96 -22.11
N THR A 260 -8.23 2.19 -21.57
CA THR A 260 -8.49 0.77 -21.25
C THR A 260 -9.48 0.62 -20.11
N HIS A 261 -9.45 1.54 -19.14
CA HIS A 261 -10.40 1.57 -18.03
C HIS A 261 -11.80 1.99 -18.50
N VAL A 262 -11.87 3.02 -19.34
CA VAL A 262 -13.14 3.47 -19.95
C VAL A 262 -13.75 2.37 -20.83
N LEU A 263 -12.93 1.69 -21.63
CA LEU A 263 -13.37 0.53 -22.43
C LEU A 263 -13.96 -0.58 -21.51
N ASN A 264 -13.27 -0.92 -20.43
CA ASN A 264 -13.77 -1.92 -19.48
C ASN A 264 -15.10 -1.50 -18.84
N LYS A 265 -15.21 -0.22 -18.43
CA LYS A 265 -16.43 0.38 -17.90
C LYS A 265 -17.59 0.27 -18.91
N ASP A 266 -17.35 0.65 -20.18
CA ASP A 266 -18.38 0.63 -21.22
C ASP A 266 -18.83 -0.80 -21.56
N LEU A 267 -17.88 -1.73 -21.76
CA LEU A 267 -18.20 -3.13 -22.07
C LEU A 267 -19.01 -3.80 -20.96
N ARG A 268 -18.70 -3.51 -19.70
CA ARG A 268 -19.32 -4.14 -18.54
C ARG A 268 -20.52 -3.37 -17.97
N GLY A 269 -20.89 -2.24 -18.57
CA GLY A 269 -22.05 -1.45 -18.18
C GLY A 269 -21.95 -0.79 -16.81
N TYR A 270 -20.75 -0.39 -16.40
CA TYR A 270 -20.59 0.44 -15.20
C TYR A 270 -20.92 1.90 -15.49
N GLU A 271 -21.41 2.62 -14.48
CA GLU A 271 -21.73 4.05 -14.60
C GLU A 271 -20.50 4.94 -14.81
N SER A 272 -19.34 4.54 -14.25
CA SER A 272 -18.07 5.24 -14.36
C SER A 272 -16.89 4.29 -14.23
N SER A 273 -15.70 4.71 -14.68
CA SER A 273 -14.44 3.97 -14.45
C SER A 273 -14.14 3.84 -12.96
N LEU A 274 -14.48 4.86 -12.16
CA LEU A 274 -14.39 4.80 -10.70
C LEU A 274 -15.28 3.69 -10.13
N ALA A 275 -16.54 3.61 -10.53
CA ALA A 275 -17.44 2.55 -10.08
C ALA A 275 -16.91 1.15 -10.45
N ALA A 276 -16.40 0.99 -11.69
CA ALA A 276 -15.78 -0.25 -12.12
C ALA A 276 -14.54 -0.65 -11.29
N ALA A 277 -13.72 0.32 -10.92
CA ALA A 277 -12.51 0.07 -10.12
C ALA A 277 -12.83 -0.33 -8.67
N LEU A 278 -13.84 0.30 -8.05
CA LEU A 278 -14.20 0.07 -6.66
C LEU A 278 -15.09 -1.17 -6.45
N ASP A 279 -15.72 -1.66 -7.52
CA ASP A 279 -16.68 -2.76 -7.45
C ASP A 279 -16.09 -4.07 -6.93
N SER A 280 -14.81 -4.36 -7.19
CA SER A 280 -14.15 -5.60 -6.76
C SER A 280 -14.24 -5.84 -5.24
N TYR A 281 -14.25 -4.76 -4.46
CA TYR A 281 -14.35 -4.76 -3.00
C TYR A 281 -15.66 -4.15 -2.48
N ASN A 282 -16.62 -3.92 -3.36
CA ASN A 282 -17.92 -3.32 -3.01
C ASN A 282 -17.78 -1.99 -2.23
N ILE A 283 -16.84 -1.14 -2.65
CA ILE A 283 -16.62 0.18 -2.03
C ILE A 283 -17.49 1.21 -2.76
N PRO A 284 -18.38 1.95 -2.06
CA PRO A 284 -19.17 3.00 -2.67
C PRO A 284 -18.30 4.14 -3.24
N THR A 285 -18.65 4.64 -4.42
CA THR A 285 -17.95 5.79 -5.05
C THR A 285 -18.01 7.06 -4.19
N SER A 286 -19.01 7.15 -3.29
CA SER A 286 -19.12 8.23 -2.31
C SER A 286 -17.92 8.34 -1.38
N VAL A 287 -17.28 7.23 -1.01
CA VAL A 287 -16.07 7.22 -0.16
C VAL A 287 -14.93 7.98 -0.83
N TYR A 288 -14.71 7.72 -2.11
CA TYR A 288 -13.68 8.39 -2.90
C TYR A 288 -13.96 9.89 -3.06
N ARG A 289 -15.19 10.23 -3.42
CA ARG A 289 -15.61 11.63 -3.63
C ARG A 289 -15.64 12.43 -2.33
N GLN A 290 -16.06 11.81 -1.23
CA GLN A 290 -16.05 12.43 0.10
C GLN A 290 -14.62 12.77 0.56
N LEU A 291 -13.65 11.87 0.32
CA LEU A 291 -12.25 12.14 0.61
C LEU A 291 -11.74 13.41 -0.10
N ILE A 292 -11.99 13.53 -1.40
CA ILE A 292 -11.57 14.70 -2.19
C ILE A 292 -12.22 15.97 -1.65
N GLN A 293 -13.52 15.93 -1.37
CA GLN A 293 -14.26 17.08 -0.82
C GLN A 293 -13.69 17.50 0.53
N ASP A 294 -13.54 16.57 1.47
CA ASP A 294 -13.04 16.84 2.82
C ASP A 294 -11.63 17.46 2.79
N VAL A 295 -10.74 16.94 1.96
CA VAL A 295 -9.38 17.48 1.82
C VAL A 295 -9.42 18.90 1.25
N ASN A 296 -10.20 19.15 0.18
CA ASN A 296 -10.29 20.48 -0.44
C ASN A 296 -10.87 21.53 0.54
N GLU A 297 -11.86 21.15 1.35
CA GLU A 297 -12.42 22.06 2.38
C GLU A 297 -11.43 22.38 3.50
N ASN A 298 -10.41 21.54 3.71
CA ASN A 298 -9.44 21.66 4.81
C ASN A 298 -7.99 21.95 4.37
N LEU A 299 -7.78 22.39 3.13
CA LEU A 299 -6.47 22.88 2.67
C LEU A 299 -5.85 23.96 3.59
N PRO A 300 -6.62 24.82 4.27
CA PRO A 300 -6.06 25.76 5.25
C PRO A 300 -5.20 25.10 6.35
N THR A 301 -5.50 23.84 6.74
CA THR A 301 -4.67 23.09 7.70
C THR A 301 -3.31 22.73 7.11
N LEU A 302 -3.26 22.27 5.85
CA LEU A 302 -2.01 22.07 5.13
C LEU A 302 -1.22 23.37 4.98
N HIS A 303 -1.91 24.47 4.65
CA HIS A 303 -1.29 25.80 4.51
C HIS A 303 -0.68 26.29 5.84
N ARG A 304 -1.31 26.02 6.98
CA ARG A 304 -0.73 26.29 8.31
C ARG A 304 0.58 25.53 8.50
N TYR A 305 0.58 24.25 8.18
CA TYR A 305 1.79 23.41 8.25
C TYR A 305 2.92 23.96 7.36
N LEU A 306 2.62 24.34 6.13
CA LEU A 306 3.63 24.89 5.21
C LEU A 306 4.25 26.19 5.73
N ARG A 307 3.45 27.07 6.37
CA ARG A 307 3.98 28.27 7.03
C ARG A 307 4.84 27.93 8.26
N LEU A 308 4.43 26.92 9.03
CA LEU A 308 5.22 26.44 10.16
C LEU A 308 6.57 25.89 9.67
N ARG A 309 6.55 25.08 8.60
CA ARG A 309 7.75 24.57 7.93
C ARG A 309 8.66 25.70 7.44
N GLN A 310 8.10 26.71 6.78
CA GLN A 310 8.83 27.91 6.34
C GLN A 310 9.54 28.59 7.52
N ARG A 311 8.83 28.76 8.66
CA ARG A 311 9.39 29.34 9.89
C ARG A 311 10.54 28.52 10.45
N MET A 312 10.39 27.19 10.52
CA MET A 312 11.42 26.28 11.03
C MET A 312 12.69 26.29 10.17
N MET A 313 12.54 26.39 8.86
CA MET A 313 13.65 26.48 7.92
C MET A 313 14.29 27.87 7.83
N GLY A 314 13.72 28.88 8.48
CA GLY A 314 14.20 30.26 8.43
C GLY A 314 14.15 30.90 7.05
N LEU A 315 13.17 30.50 6.21
CA LEU A 315 13.06 30.98 4.84
C LEU A 315 12.15 32.21 4.75
N GLU A 316 12.48 33.18 3.90
CA GLU A 316 11.61 34.30 3.57
C GLU A 316 10.36 33.87 2.77
N GLY A 317 10.51 32.82 1.94
CA GLY A 317 9.46 32.17 1.18
C GLY A 317 9.81 30.69 0.93
N ILE A 318 8.81 29.83 1.02
CA ILE A 318 8.97 28.39 0.78
C ILE A 318 8.50 28.04 -0.64
N GLY A 319 9.31 27.25 -1.35
CA GLY A 319 8.95 26.64 -2.63
C GLY A 319 8.73 25.16 -2.51
N TYR A 320 8.12 24.56 -3.54
CA TYR A 320 7.88 23.11 -3.55
C TYR A 320 9.18 22.30 -3.43
N GLU A 321 10.28 22.80 -3.95
CA GLU A 321 11.63 22.25 -3.84
C GLU A 321 12.15 22.18 -2.40
N ASP A 322 11.56 22.92 -1.48
CA ASP A 322 11.94 22.92 -0.05
C ASP A 322 11.19 21.89 0.79
N LEU A 323 10.15 21.24 0.22
CA LEU A 323 9.23 20.38 0.99
C LEU A 323 9.80 19.05 1.44
N TYR A 324 10.93 18.62 0.91
CA TYR A 324 11.60 17.38 1.28
C TYR A 324 12.89 17.58 2.07
N ALA A 325 13.29 18.84 2.26
CA ALA A 325 14.44 19.13 3.09
C ALA A 325 14.09 18.95 4.59
N PRO A 326 15.04 18.50 5.43
CA PRO A 326 14.79 18.37 6.85
C PRO A 326 14.48 19.73 7.48
N THR A 327 13.47 19.79 8.35
CA THR A 327 13.06 21.00 9.06
C THR A 327 13.77 21.15 10.40
N VAL A 328 14.26 20.07 10.97
CA VAL A 328 15.09 20.02 12.17
C VAL A 328 16.38 19.30 11.85
N LYS A 329 17.42 19.57 12.62
CA LYS A 329 18.63 18.75 12.53
C LYS A 329 18.26 17.30 12.79
N ALA A 330 18.88 16.39 12.03
CA ALA A 330 18.70 14.97 12.30
C ALA A 330 19.08 14.68 13.75
N VAL A 331 18.14 14.19 14.52
CA VAL A 331 18.45 13.63 15.84
C VAL A 331 19.08 12.27 15.58
N GLU A 332 20.32 12.09 16.01
CA GLU A 332 20.98 10.78 15.88
C GLU A 332 20.31 9.78 16.84
N MET A 333 19.22 9.18 16.37
CA MET A 333 18.59 8.03 17.03
C MET A 333 19.03 6.77 16.30
N SER A 334 19.75 5.91 17.00
CA SER A 334 20.15 4.61 16.46
C SER A 334 19.62 3.51 17.36
N PHE A 335 18.99 2.51 16.75
CA PHE A 335 18.33 1.40 17.43
C PHE A 335 18.86 0.07 16.91
N THR A 336 19.26 -0.80 17.81
CA THR A 336 19.51 -2.21 17.49
C THR A 336 18.20 -2.91 17.13
N PRO A 337 18.23 -4.06 16.43
CA PRO A 337 17.03 -4.86 16.18
C PRO A 337 16.27 -5.23 17.46
N GLU A 338 16.98 -5.53 18.55
CA GLU A 338 16.39 -5.86 19.85
C GLU A 338 15.66 -4.68 20.47
N GLU A 339 16.21 -3.47 20.36
CA GLU A 339 15.54 -2.25 20.80
C GLU A 339 14.31 -1.94 19.94
N ALA A 340 14.39 -2.13 18.63
CA ALA A 340 13.26 -1.96 17.72
C ALA A 340 12.11 -2.94 18.03
N MET A 341 12.44 -4.23 18.25
CA MET A 341 11.46 -5.24 18.68
C MET A 341 10.80 -4.83 20.00
N LYS A 342 11.60 -4.37 20.97
CA LYS A 342 11.06 -3.93 22.26
C LYS A 342 10.16 -2.71 22.12
N LEU A 343 10.56 -1.71 21.34
CA LEU A 343 9.74 -0.51 21.08
C LEU A 343 8.41 -0.86 20.40
N THR A 344 8.43 -1.75 19.42
CA THR A 344 7.22 -2.20 18.74
C THR A 344 6.29 -2.99 19.68
N LEU A 345 6.83 -3.87 20.52
CA LEU A 345 6.06 -4.57 21.55
C LEU A 345 5.46 -3.58 22.56
N ASP A 346 6.29 -2.75 23.18
CA ASP A 346 5.84 -1.82 24.21
C ASP A 346 4.79 -0.83 23.70
N SER A 347 4.95 -0.33 22.46
CA SER A 347 4.02 0.63 21.86
C SER A 347 2.64 0.03 21.54
N THR A 348 2.59 -1.27 21.29
CA THR A 348 1.35 -1.99 20.96
C THR A 348 0.69 -2.68 22.18
N ASP A 349 1.14 -2.39 23.41
CA ASP A 349 0.60 -2.99 24.66
C ASP A 349 -0.92 -2.75 24.81
N LEU A 350 -1.40 -1.59 24.37
CA LEU A 350 -2.83 -1.25 24.36
C LEU A 350 -3.70 -2.22 23.53
N LEU A 351 -3.11 -2.98 22.61
CA LEU A 351 -3.81 -3.97 21.78
C LEU A 351 -4.05 -5.30 22.52
N GLY A 352 -3.49 -5.44 23.73
CA GLY A 352 -3.81 -6.52 24.66
C GLY A 352 -3.00 -7.81 24.47
N PRO A 353 -3.18 -8.77 25.40
CA PRO A 353 -2.26 -9.90 25.55
C PRO A 353 -2.20 -10.84 24.35
N ASP A 354 -3.29 -11.05 23.63
CA ASP A 354 -3.31 -11.96 22.47
C ASP A 354 -2.53 -11.37 21.29
N TYR A 355 -2.62 -10.05 21.06
CA TYR A 355 -1.83 -9.33 20.07
C TYR A 355 -0.35 -9.38 20.44
N GLN A 356 -0.03 -9.09 21.70
CA GLN A 356 1.33 -9.11 22.24
C GLN A 356 1.98 -10.50 22.11
N ALA A 357 1.23 -11.56 22.44
CA ALA A 357 1.71 -12.92 22.33
C ALA A 357 2.03 -13.31 20.87
N ALA A 358 1.17 -12.90 19.93
CA ALA A 358 1.40 -13.16 18.51
C ALA A 358 2.61 -12.37 17.99
N LEU A 359 2.74 -11.09 18.35
CA LEU A 359 3.85 -10.24 17.95
C LEU A 359 5.19 -10.73 18.53
N LYS A 360 5.20 -11.16 19.80
CA LYS A 360 6.37 -11.75 20.43
C LYS A 360 6.81 -13.03 19.72
N ARG A 361 5.86 -13.89 19.34
CA ARG A 361 6.17 -15.10 18.53
C ARG A 361 6.81 -14.75 17.20
N ALA A 362 6.36 -13.67 16.53
CA ALA A 362 6.94 -13.24 15.26
C ALA A 362 8.46 -12.99 15.37
N TYR A 363 8.90 -12.47 16.51
CA TYR A 363 10.32 -12.21 16.76
C TYR A 363 11.05 -13.45 17.26
N ASP A 364 10.49 -14.19 18.21
CA ASP A 364 11.11 -15.38 18.79
C ASP A 364 11.26 -16.53 17.76
N GLU A 365 10.29 -16.68 16.86
CA GLU A 365 10.24 -17.76 15.85
C GLU A 365 10.84 -17.33 14.49
N ARG A 366 11.47 -16.13 14.42
CA ARG A 366 12.20 -15.67 13.24
C ARG A 366 11.31 -15.50 11.99
N TRP A 367 10.22 -14.75 12.14
CA TRP A 367 9.37 -14.42 10.99
C TRP A 367 9.97 -13.30 10.15
N VAL A 368 11.02 -12.60 10.62
CA VAL A 368 11.59 -11.38 10.04
C VAL A 368 12.96 -11.63 9.45
N ASP A 369 13.17 -11.22 8.21
CA ASP A 369 14.48 -11.11 7.56
C ASP A 369 14.93 -9.64 7.59
N TRP A 370 15.95 -9.33 8.39
CA TRP A 370 16.22 -7.96 8.86
C TRP A 370 17.14 -7.17 7.93
N MET A 371 18.34 -7.69 7.65
CA MET A 371 19.45 -6.87 7.18
C MET A 371 19.48 -6.70 5.67
N PRO A 372 19.89 -5.53 5.14
CA PRO A 372 20.19 -5.38 3.73
C PRO A 372 21.41 -6.23 3.35
N THR A 373 21.31 -6.94 2.23
CA THR A 373 22.41 -7.73 1.66
C THR A 373 22.46 -7.54 0.14
N PRO A 374 23.63 -7.78 -0.51
CA PRO A 374 23.73 -7.66 -1.96
C PRO A 374 22.73 -8.57 -2.69
N GLY A 375 21.93 -7.99 -3.57
CA GLY A 375 20.90 -8.72 -4.33
C GLY A 375 19.57 -8.92 -3.62
N LYS A 376 19.45 -8.59 -2.34
CA LYS A 376 18.18 -8.62 -1.63
C LYS A 376 17.21 -7.60 -2.22
N ARG A 377 15.95 -7.95 -2.32
CA ARG A 377 14.87 -7.05 -2.76
C ARG A 377 14.82 -5.82 -1.86
N SER A 378 14.75 -4.63 -2.48
CA SER A 378 14.64 -3.35 -1.78
C SER A 378 13.24 -3.14 -1.18
N GLY A 379 13.15 -2.21 -0.20
CA GLY A 379 11.92 -1.90 0.52
C GLY A 379 11.65 -2.88 1.65
N ALA A 380 10.41 -2.90 2.13
CA ALA A 380 9.91 -3.82 3.15
C ALA A 380 8.56 -4.37 2.74
N TYR A 381 8.20 -5.52 3.27
CA TYR A 381 6.86 -6.09 3.11
C TYR A 381 6.55 -7.15 4.18
N SER A 382 5.27 -7.38 4.42
CA SER A 382 4.74 -8.57 5.08
C SER A 382 4.00 -9.46 4.09
N THR A 383 4.16 -10.76 4.23
CA THR A 383 3.49 -11.77 3.39
C THR A 383 3.19 -13.03 4.20
N GLY A 384 2.31 -13.89 3.72
CA GLY A 384 1.98 -15.13 4.42
C GLY A 384 1.25 -16.12 3.52
N ALA A 385 1.18 -17.36 3.97
CA ALA A 385 0.31 -18.39 3.44
C ALA A 385 -0.64 -18.85 4.54
N TYR A 386 -1.80 -19.35 4.13
CA TYR A 386 -2.75 -19.95 5.08
C TYR A 386 -2.14 -21.19 5.73
N ASP A 387 -2.48 -21.48 6.97
CA ASP A 387 -1.92 -22.56 7.81
C ASP A 387 -0.43 -22.39 8.20
N VAL A 388 0.21 -21.29 7.80
CA VAL A 388 1.58 -20.93 8.21
C VAL A 388 1.56 -19.49 8.75
N HIS A 389 2.50 -19.18 9.63
CA HIS A 389 2.65 -17.81 10.12
C HIS A 389 3.08 -16.85 9.01
N PRO A 390 2.82 -15.55 9.14
CA PRO A 390 3.34 -14.53 8.22
C PRO A 390 4.85 -14.38 8.31
N TYR A 391 5.41 -13.71 7.30
CA TYR A 391 6.83 -13.37 7.22
C TYR A 391 7.01 -11.90 6.86
N GLN A 392 8.12 -11.30 7.30
CA GLN A 392 8.49 -9.93 6.97
C GLN A 392 9.86 -9.90 6.30
N LEU A 393 10.01 -9.07 5.27
CA LEU A 393 11.30 -8.69 4.71
C LEU A 393 11.56 -7.22 5.04
N LEU A 394 12.70 -6.93 5.64
CA LEU A 394 13.18 -5.59 5.95
C LEU A 394 14.56 -5.35 5.30
N ASN A 395 14.96 -4.09 5.23
CA ASN A 395 16.32 -3.63 4.95
C ASN A 395 16.76 -2.68 6.07
N TYR A 396 16.87 -3.21 7.28
CA TYR A 396 17.04 -2.48 8.53
C TYR A 396 18.42 -1.85 8.66
N ASN A 397 18.47 -0.53 8.91
CA ASN A 397 19.71 0.25 9.04
C ASN A 397 19.84 0.94 10.41
N GLY A 398 18.91 0.71 11.32
CA GLY A 398 18.94 1.18 12.70
C GLY A 398 18.44 2.61 12.92
N GLN A 399 17.78 3.22 11.95
CA GLN A 399 17.18 4.55 12.10
C GLN A 399 15.75 4.47 12.68
N TYR A 400 15.20 5.59 13.14
CA TYR A 400 13.80 5.63 13.61
C TYR A 400 12.80 5.19 12.54
N ASP A 401 13.05 5.56 11.29
CA ASP A 401 12.22 5.14 10.15
C ASP A 401 12.19 3.61 9.97
N ASP A 402 13.32 2.93 10.26
CA ASP A 402 13.37 1.46 10.23
C ASP A 402 12.57 0.84 11.38
N VAL A 403 12.53 1.49 12.55
CA VAL A 403 11.66 1.06 13.67
C VAL A 403 10.20 1.24 13.31
N SER A 404 9.85 2.36 12.69
CA SER A 404 8.49 2.63 12.17
C SER A 404 8.10 1.61 11.12
N THR A 405 9.00 1.27 10.20
CA THR A 405 8.81 0.22 9.18
C THR A 405 8.59 -1.15 9.83
N LEU A 406 9.34 -1.52 10.86
CA LEU A 406 9.09 -2.76 11.61
C LEU A 406 7.70 -2.77 12.24
N ALA A 407 7.29 -1.66 12.86
CA ALA A 407 5.95 -1.55 13.44
C ALA A 407 4.86 -1.68 12.38
N HIS A 408 5.05 -1.06 11.22
CA HIS A 408 4.19 -1.14 10.05
C HIS A 408 4.02 -2.60 9.57
N GLU A 409 5.12 -3.27 9.24
CA GLU A 409 5.08 -4.64 8.73
C GLU A 409 4.57 -5.64 9.78
N SER A 410 4.81 -5.35 11.07
CA SER A 410 4.23 -6.11 12.17
C SER A 410 2.71 -5.96 12.22
N GLY A 411 2.16 -4.78 11.91
CA GLY A 411 0.72 -4.56 11.79
C GLY A 411 0.11 -5.47 10.72
N HIS A 412 0.69 -5.53 9.53
CA HIS A 412 0.28 -6.43 8.47
C HIS A 412 0.39 -7.90 8.88
N SER A 413 1.50 -8.29 9.51
CA SER A 413 1.74 -9.67 9.95
C SER A 413 0.68 -10.12 10.94
N ILE A 414 0.37 -9.30 11.96
CA ILE A 414 -0.63 -9.69 12.96
C ILE A 414 -2.05 -9.64 12.37
N HIS A 415 -2.35 -8.73 11.43
CA HIS A 415 -3.61 -8.76 10.69
C HIS A 415 -3.79 -10.08 9.94
N THR A 416 -2.78 -10.48 9.14
CA THR A 416 -2.79 -11.75 8.40
C THR A 416 -2.91 -12.94 9.35
N TYR A 417 -2.16 -12.94 10.47
CA TYR A 417 -2.21 -13.99 11.48
C TYR A 417 -3.62 -14.12 12.11
N LEU A 418 -4.23 -13.01 12.52
CA LEU A 418 -5.56 -13.01 13.13
C LEU A 418 -6.65 -13.40 12.13
N SER A 419 -6.56 -12.92 10.90
CA SER A 419 -7.50 -13.29 9.84
C SER A 419 -7.41 -14.79 9.52
N ASN A 420 -6.22 -15.33 9.28
CA ASN A 420 -6.01 -16.75 9.00
C ASN A 420 -6.49 -17.65 10.15
N LYS A 421 -6.29 -17.22 11.40
CA LYS A 421 -6.70 -17.97 12.59
C LYS A 421 -8.23 -18.05 12.74
N ASN A 422 -8.96 -17.01 12.33
CA ASN A 422 -10.39 -16.85 12.61
C ASN A 422 -11.29 -17.08 11.40
N GLN A 423 -10.75 -17.04 10.19
CA GLN A 423 -11.48 -17.23 8.94
C GLN A 423 -11.07 -18.53 8.26
N ARG A 424 -12.00 -19.13 7.52
CA ARG A 424 -11.60 -20.16 6.58
C ARG A 424 -10.81 -19.54 5.42
N TYR A 425 -10.04 -20.34 4.69
CA TYR A 425 -9.20 -19.86 3.59
C TYR A 425 -9.95 -18.98 2.58
N ALA A 426 -11.17 -19.36 2.19
CA ALA A 426 -11.96 -18.60 1.21
C ALA A 426 -12.28 -17.16 1.62
N THR A 427 -12.28 -16.86 2.92
CA THR A 427 -12.57 -15.55 3.50
C THR A 427 -11.43 -14.97 4.35
N SER A 428 -10.27 -15.65 4.42
CA SER A 428 -9.13 -15.17 5.23
C SER A 428 -8.40 -13.97 4.62
N ASP A 429 -8.53 -13.81 3.30
CA ASP A 429 -7.99 -12.66 2.62
C ASP A 429 -8.81 -11.39 2.92
N TYR A 430 -8.18 -10.21 2.89
CA TYR A 430 -8.82 -8.92 3.17
C TYR A 430 -8.43 -7.86 2.13
N SER A 431 -9.25 -6.82 1.97
CA SER A 431 -9.00 -5.78 0.97
C SER A 431 -7.82 -4.89 1.36
N ILE A 432 -7.11 -4.34 0.37
CA ILE A 432 -6.07 -3.34 0.60
C ILE A 432 -6.63 -2.11 1.35
N PHE A 433 -7.92 -1.82 1.21
CA PHE A 433 -8.62 -0.74 1.88
C PHE A 433 -8.58 -0.84 3.41
N VAL A 434 -8.48 -2.05 3.98
CA VAL A 434 -8.32 -2.28 5.42
C VAL A 434 -6.92 -2.76 5.80
N ALA A 435 -6.12 -3.20 4.83
CA ALA A 435 -4.79 -3.72 5.08
C ALA A 435 -3.88 -2.67 5.75
N GLU A 436 -3.83 -1.47 5.16
CA GLU A 436 -2.98 -0.39 5.65
C GLU A 436 -3.49 0.25 6.96
N VAL A 437 -4.72 -0.04 7.37
CA VAL A 437 -5.23 0.41 8.68
C VAL A 437 -4.47 -0.28 9.81
N ALA A 438 -4.12 -1.56 9.64
CA ALA A 438 -3.38 -2.31 10.65
C ALA A 438 -1.93 -1.81 10.80
N SER A 439 -1.26 -1.58 9.68
CA SER A 439 0.12 -1.11 9.64
C SER A 439 0.26 0.32 10.17
N THR A 440 -0.55 1.24 9.66
CA THR A 440 -0.50 2.66 10.06
C THR A 440 -1.02 2.90 11.48
N LEU A 441 -1.86 2.00 12.04
CA LEU A 441 -2.24 2.06 13.45
C LEU A 441 -1.06 1.73 14.37
N ASN A 442 -0.25 0.74 14.02
CA ASN A 442 0.97 0.43 14.77
C ASN A 442 1.96 1.60 14.74
N GLU A 443 2.12 2.27 13.60
CA GLU A 443 2.95 3.50 13.51
C GLU A 443 2.41 4.61 14.40
N ASP A 444 1.09 4.81 14.45
CA ASP A 444 0.45 5.81 15.32
C ASP A 444 0.73 5.51 16.81
N LEU A 445 0.57 4.27 17.22
CA LEU A 445 0.86 3.85 18.59
C LEU A 445 2.36 4.03 18.92
N LEU A 446 3.26 3.69 17.99
CA LEU A 446 4.70 3.90 18.15
C LEU A 446 5.03 5.39 18.28
N PHE A 447 4.46 6.24 17.44
CA PHE A 447 4.66 7.69 17.51
C PHE A 447 4.29 8.23 18.89
N HIS A 448 3.11 7.90 19.41
CA HIS A 448 2.67 8.38 20.72
C HIS A 448 3.52 7.80 21.85
N TYR A 449 3.90 6.53 21.76
CA TYR A 449 4.79 5.90 22.72
C TYR A 449 6.16 6.59 22.80
N MET A 450 6.72 6.98 21.65
CA MET A 450 7.98 7.71 21.58
C MET A 450 7.85 9.15 22.08
N MET A 451 6.74 9.85 21.76
CA MET A 451 6.45 11.20 22.23
C MET A 451 6.36 11.28 23.76
N ASP A 452 5.74 10.29 24.39
CA ASP A 452 5.63 10.24 25.87
C ASP A 452 7.00 10.07 26.56
N ARG A 453 8.01 9.57 25.84
CA ARG A 453 9.35 9.27 26.34
C ARG A 453 10.43 10.24 25.87
N ALA A 454 10.11 11.10 24.92
CA ALA A 454 11.01 12.13 24.45
C ALA A 454 11.38 13.12 25.58
N LYS A 455 12.69 13.19 25.90
CA LYS A 455 13.20 13.93 27.07
C LYS A 455 13.51 15.40 26.79
N ASP A 456 13.70 15.73 25.54
CA ASP A 456 14.13 17.06 25.09
C ASP A 456 13.27 17.57 23.94
N ASP A 457 13.29 18.90 23.76
CA ASP A 457 12.49 19.59 22.77
C ASP A 457 12.95 19.27 21.31
N GLU A 458 14.22 18.89 21.10
CA GLU A 458 14.77 18.56 19.77
C GLU A 458 14.21 17.23 19.28
N THR A 459 14.26 16.19 20.13
CA THR A 459 13.62 14.89 19.86
C THR A 459 12.11 15.03 19.62
N ARG A 460 11.43 15.85 20.43
CA ARG A 460 9.99 16.11 20.24
C ARG A 460 9.69 16.76 18.89
N LEU A 461 10.45 17.82 18.53
CA LEU A 461 10.28 18.48 17.24
C LEU A 461 10.54 17.55 16.05
N TYR A 462 11.52 16.66 16.17
CA TYR A 462 11.78 15.66 15.14
C TYR A 462 10.57 14.72 14.95
N LEU A 463 10.09 14.08 16.01
CA LEU A 463 8.96 13.16 15.95
C LEU A 463 7.68 13.84 15.44
N LEU A 464 7.37 15.04 15.96
CA LEU A 464 6.22 15.82 15.50
C LEU A 464 6.34 16.20 14.02
N GLY A 465 7.56 16.53 13.57
CA GLY A 465 7.85 16.84 12.16
C GLY A 465 7.58 15.64 11.24
N GLU A 466 8.09 14.45 11.60
CA GLU A 466 7.85 13.21 10.84
C GLU A 466 6.35 12.89 10.75
N ARG A 467 5.61 13.05 11.84
CA ARG A 467 4.17 12.82 11.83
C ARG A 467 3.41 13.80 10.93
N LEU A 468 3.80 15.09 10.90
CA LEU A 468 3.21 16.07 9.97
C LEU A 468 3.56 15.77 8.50
N GLU A 469 4.78 15.29 8.24
CA GLU A 469 5.17 14.84 6.89
C GLU A 469 4.32 13.63 6.45
N THR A 470 4.00 12.72 7.35
CA THR A 470 3.06 11.62 7.06
C THR A 470 1.70 12.16 6.63
N PHE A 471 1.12 13.15 7.34
CA PHE A 471 -0.13 13.78 6.92
C PHE A 471 0.00 14.47 5.55
N ARG A 472 1.07 15.21 5.31
CA ARG A 472 1.29 15.89 4.04
C ARG A 472 1.42 14.91 2.87
N THR A 473 2.21 13.85 3.04
CA THR A 473 2.57 12.92 1.95
C THR A 473 1.52 11.83 1.74
N THR A 474 0.90 11.34 2.81
CA THR A 474 -0.01 10.19 2.77
C THR A 474 -1.49 10.62 2.70
N LEU A 475 -1.85 11.78 3.26
CA LEU A 475 -3.23 12.27 3.17
C LEU A 475 -3.38 13.30 2.04
N PHE A 476 -2.73 14.46 2.15
CA PHE A 476 -2.97 15.56 1.21
C PHE A 476 -2.43 15.26 -0.19
N ARG A 477 -1.19 14.80 -0.31
CA ARG A 477 -0.57 14.52 -1.61
C ARG A 477 -1.24 13.34 -2.31
N GLN A 478 -1.60 12.28 -1.59
CA GLN A 478 -2.29 11.15 -2.21
C GLN A 478 -3.72 11.50 -2.64
N THR A 479 -4.39 12.40 -1.92
CA THR A 479 -5.70 12.91 -2.35
C THR A 479 -5.58 13.82 -3.57
N LEU A 480 -4.52 14.64 -3.68
CA LEU A 480 -4.24 15.38 -4.91
C LEU A 480 -4.11 14.42 -6.11
N PHE A 481 -3.39 13.31 -5.94
CA PHE A 481 -3.28 12.28 -6.98
C PHE A 481 -4.63 11.64 -7.29
N ALA A 482 -5.42 11.32 -6.27
CA ALA A 482 -6.75 10.76 -6.45
C ALA A 482 -7.68 11.73 -7.22
N GLU A 483 -7.64 13.02 -6.91
CA GLU A 483 -8.43 14.04 -7.61
C GLU A 483 -7.98 14.18 -9.07
N PHE A 484 -6.67 14.17 -9.33
CA PHE A 484 -6.13 14.17 -10.68
C PHE A 484 -6.57 12.92 -11.46
N GLU A 485 -6.45 11.74 -10.85
CA GLU A 485 -6.83 10.46 -11.47
C GLU A 485 -8.33 10.44 -11.82
N LEU A 486 -9.19 10.91 -10.91
CA LEU A 486 -10.61 11.04 -11.19
C LEU A 486 -10.88 12.00 -12.36
N ALA A 487 -10.25 13.17 -12.36
CA ALA A 487 -10.46 14.17 -13.40
C ALA A 487 -10.07 13.67 -14.80
N ILE A 488 -8.92 12.99 -14.94
CA ILE A 488 -8.49 12.46 -16.24
C ILE A 488 -9.40 11.34 -16.75
N HIS A 489 -9.96 10.52 -15.87
CA HIS A 489 -10.93 9.49 -16.25
C HIS A 489 -12.25 10.13 -16.68
N GLU A 490 -12.78 11.09 -15.91
CA GLU A 490 -14.01 11.81 -16.26
C GLU A 490 -13.89 12.59 -17.59
N MET A 491 -12.72 13.15 -17.92
CA MET A 491 -12.46 13.78 -19.22
C MET A 491 -12.56 12.76 -20.36
N VAL A 492 -11.90 11.61 -20.22
CA VAL A 492 -11.92 10.57 -21.27
C VAL A 492 -13.31 9.94 -21.40
N GLU A 493 -14.06 9.76 -20.34
CA GLU A 493 -15.46 9.31 -20.35
C GLU A 493 -16.38 10.27 -21.11
N LYS A 494 -16.09 11.56 -21.08
CA LYS A 494 -16.77 12.62 -21.87
C LYS A 494 -16.30 12.71 -23.32
N GLY A 495 -15.33 11.86 -23.73
CA GLY A 495 -14.75 11.86 -25.07
C GLY A 495 -13.64 12.89 -25.29
N GLU A 496 -13.14 13.51 -24.23
CA GLU A 496 -12.02 14.46 -24.32
C GLU A 496 -10.68 13.72 -24.49
N SER A 497 -9.73 14.37 -25.14
CA SER A 497 -8.38 13.85 -25.35
C SER A 497 -7.42 14.39 -24.30
N LEU A 498 -6.56 13.51 -23.76
CA LEU A 498 -5.48 13.90 -22.87
C LEU A 498 -4.18 14.07 -23.67
N THR A 499 -3.66 15.28 -23.71
CA THR A 499 -2.31 15.58 -24.20
C THR A 499 -1.37 15.83 -23.03
N GLY A 500 -0.05 15.74 -23.27
CA GLY A 500 0.92 16.11 -22.23
C GLY A 500 0.71 17.52 -21.69
N ASP A 501 0.34 18.47 -22.54
CA ASP A 501 0.07 19.87 -22.11
C ASP A 501 -1.23 19.97 -21.29
N THR A 502 -2.28 19.23 -21.67
CA THR A 502 -3.53 19.17 -20.90
C THR A 502 -3.29 18.58 -19.51
N LEU A 503 -2.53 17.48 -19.44
CA LEU A 503 -2.18 16.81 -18.19
C LEU A 503 -1.31 17.70 -17.30
N ASN A 504 -0.31 18.37 -17.87
CA ASN A 504 0.54 19.32 -17.13
C ASN A 504 -0.26 20.48 -16.56
N LYS A 505 -1.16 21.07 -17.37
CA LYS A 505 -2.00 22.17 -16.88
C LYS A 505 -2.90 21.72 -15.75
N LEU A 506 -3.62 20.61 -15.92
CA LEU A 506 -4.51 20.07 -14.90
C LEU A 506 -3.76 19.78 -13.59
N TYR A 507 -2.61 19.11 -13.70
CA TYR A 507 -1.82 18.75 -12.52
C TYR A 507 -1.26 19.99 -11.81
N LEU A 508 -0.75 20.97 -12.57
CA LEU A 508 -0.22 22.22 -12.03
C LEU A 508 -1.30 23.02 -11.31
N ASP A 509 -2.49 23.13 -11.90
CA ASP A 509 -3.62 23.85 -11.29
C ASP A 509 -4.02 23.21 -9.95
N LEU A 510 -4.07 21.86 -9.89
CA LEU A 510 -4.30 21.11 -8.66
C LEU A 510 -3.19 21.34 -7.63
N ALA A 511 -1.92 21.18 -8.02
CA ALA A 511 -0.79 21.38 -7.13
C ALA A 511 -0.76 22.82 -6.57
N ARG A 512 -0.97 23.84 -7.40
CA ARG A 512 -1.05 25.24 -6.96
C ARG A 512 -2.16 25.47 -5.96
N ARG A 513 -3.34 24.89 -6.17
CA ARG A 513 -4.46 25.00 -5.24
C ARG A 513 -4.14 24.32 -3.90
N TYR A 514 -3.65 23.07 -3.92
CA TYR A 514 -3.34 22.32 -2.70
C TYR A 514 -2.27 23.01 -1.85
N TYR A 515 -1.23 23.53 -2.49
CA TYR A 515 -0.10 24.16 -1.79
C TYR A 515 -0.26 25.68 -1.59
N GLY A 516 -1.39 26.25 -2.00
CA GLY A 516 -1.72 27.65 -1.75
C GLY A 516 -0.83 28.64 -2.49
N HIS A 517 -0.44 28.32 -3.74
CA HIS A 517 0.45 29.15 -4.55
C HIS A 517 -0.06 30.60 -4.68
N ASP A 518 -1.30 30.78 -5.09
CA ASP A 518 -1.92 32.10 -5.32
C ASP A 518 -2.15 32.87 -4.01
N ALA A 519 -2.22 32.16 -2.88
CA ALA A 519 -2.30 32.74 -1.54
C ALA A 519 -0.92 33.02 -0.92
N GLY A 520 0.17 32.86 -1.67
CA GLY A 520 1.54 33.08 -1.21
C GLY A 520 1.98 32.14 -0.07
N VAL A 521 1.42 30.92 0.01
CA VAL A 521 1.79 29.94 1.03
C VAL A 521 3.03 29.17 0.62
N CYS A 522 3.00 28.51 -0.55
CA CYS A 522 4.14 27.78 -1.11
C CYS A 522 4.17 28.00 -2.62
N SER A 523 5.31 28.46 -3.14
CA SER A 523 5.44 28.64 -4.58
C SER A 523 5.58 27.29 -5.28
N VAL A 524 4.81 27.10 -6.36
CA VAL A 524 4.84 25.88 -7.20
C VAL A 524 5.26 26.29 -8.59
N ASP A 525 6.49 25.90 -8.96
CA ASP A 525 7.08 26.16 -10.28
C ASP A 525 6.29 25.47 -11.39
N GLU A 526 6.26 26.06 -12.59
CA GLU A 526 5.55 25.49 -13.74
C GLU A 526 6.06 24.11 -14.19
N LEU A 527 7.35 23.84 -13.99
CA LEU A 527 7.94 22.54 -14.31
C LEU A 527 7.31 21.40 -13.49
N TYR A 528 6.77 21.72 -12.30
CA TYR A 528 6.11 20.72 -11.45
C TYR A 528 4.80 20.19 -12.04
N GLY A 529 4.24 20.88 -13.01
CA GLY A 529 3.12 20.38 -13.79
C GLY A 529 3.36 19.02 -14.45
N ALA A 530 4.63 18.61 -14.61
CA ALA A 530 5.01 17.30 -15.17
C ALA A 530 5.06 16.16 -14.12
N GLU A 531 4.77 16.39 -12.83
CA GLU A 531 4.87 15.34 -11.79
C GLU A 531 3.96 14.14 -12.06
N TRP A 532 2.80 14.32 -12.68
CA TRP A 532 1.93 13.19 -13.03
C TRP A 532 2.67 12.12 -13.82
N ALA A 533 3.63 12.50 -14.67
CA ALA A 533 4.40 11.56 -15.47
C ALA A 533 5.39 10.72 -14.62
N PHE A 534 5.82 11.24 -13.49
CA PHE A 534 6.71 10.54 -12.54
C PHE A 534 5.97 9.53 -11.67
N ILE A 535 4.65 9.64 -11.51
CA ILE A 535 3.86 8.83 -10.58
C ILE A 535 3.39 7.53 -11.24
N PRO A 536 3.99 6.36 -10.93
CA PRO A 536 3.61 5.08 -11.53
C PRO A 536 2.21 4.62 -11.11
N HIS A 537 1.67 5.16 -10.01
CA HIS A 537 0.39 4.76 -9.45
C HIS A 537 -0.80 5.07 -10.37
N PHE A 538 -0.70 6.03 -11.26
CA PHE A 538 -1.74 6.28 -12.27
C PHE A 538 -1.93 5.13 -13.28
N TYR A 539 -1.04 4.14 -13.22
CA TYR A 539 -1.17 2.87 -13.95
C TYR A 539 -1.75 1.73 -13.07
N TYR A 540 -2.28 2.03 -11.86
CA TYR A 540 -2.81 1.05 -10.90
C TYR A 540 -4.32 1.17 -10.65
N ASN A 541 -5.05 1.87 -11.50
CA ASN A 541 -6.51 1.96 -11.54
C ASN A 541 -7.17 2.34 -10.20
N PHE A 542 -7.13 3.61 -9.87
CA PHE A 542 -7.71 4.18 -8.64
C PHE A 542 -7.16 3.55 -7.34
N TYR A 543 -5.85 3.37 -7.29
CA TYR A 543 -5.21 2.77 -6.12
C TYR A 543 -4.90 3.78 -5.01
N VAL A 544 -4.47 5.00 -5.36
CA VAL A 544 -3.79 5.92 -4.42
C VAL A 544 -4.65 6.46 -3.28
N TYR A 545 -5.96 6.56 -3.45
CA TYR A 545 -6.86 7.07 -2.41
C TYR A 545 -6.83 6.21 -1.13
N GLN A 546 -6.46 4.94 -1.25
CA GLN A 546 -6.42 3.98 -0.14
C GLN A 546 -5.37 4.34 0.91
N TYR A 547 -4.30 5.03 0.54
CA TYR A 547 -3.33 5.56 1.50
C TYR A 547 -3.98 6.59 2.43
N ALA A 548 -4.72 7.53 1.86
CA ALA A 548 -5.39 8.58 2.61
C ALA A 548 -6.52 8.03 3.50
N THR A 549 -7.35 7.13 2.96
CA THR A 549 -8.45 6.52 3.72
C THR A 549 -7.94 5.66 4.87
N SER A 550 -6.85 4.91 4.66
CA SER A 550 -6.24 4.08 5.70
C SER A 550 -5.64 4.92 6.83
N LEU A 551 -4.90 5.99 6.51
CA LEU A 551 -4.35 6.89 7.52
C LEU A 551 -5.45 7.54 8.38
N MET A 552 -6.54 8.00 7.74
CA MET A 552 -7.67 8.58 8.47
C MET A 552 -8.35 7.57 9.39
N ALA A 553 -8.56 6.35 8.90
CA ALA A 553 -9.19 5.30 9.68
C ALA A 553 -8.31 4.88 10.85
N SER A 554 -7.02 4.62 10.62
CA SER A 554 -6.08 4.20 11.66
C SER A 554 -5.89 5.25 12.75
N SER A 555 -5.67 6.53 12.38
CA SER A 555 -5.55 7.63 13.35
C SER A 555 -6.82 7.77 14.21
N SER A 556 -8.01 7.60 13.60
CA SER A 556 -9.27 7.66 14.33
C SER A 556 -9.42 6.51 15.32
N ILE A 557 -9.13 5.28 14.87
CA ILE A 557 -9.21 4.08 15.74
C ILE A 557 -8.15 4.14 16.85
N ALA A 558 -6.91 4.52 16.54
CA ALA A 558 -5.84 4.63 17.53
C ALA A 558 -6.15 5.69 18.59
N ALA A 559 -6.70 6.84 18.20
CA ALA A 559 -7.13 7.88 19.12
C ALA A 559 -8.22 7.37 20.07
N GLU A 560 -9.22 6.63 19.57
CA GLU A 560 -10.29 6.06 20.38
C GLU A 560 -9.78 4.97 21.32
N ILE A 561 -8.89 4.09 20.85
CA ILE A 561 -8.25 3.05 21.69
C ILE A 561 -7.49 3.71 22.84
N ARG A 562 -6.67 4.73 22.59
CA ARG A 562 -5.91 5.44 23.63
C ARG A 562 -6.83 6.16 24.62
N GLN A 563 -7.86 6.84 24.12
CA GLN A 563 -8.83 7.54 24.98
C GLN A 563 -9.59 6.58 25.87
N GLU A 564 -10.07 5.45 25.36
CA GLU A 564 -10.82 4.46 26.12
C GLU A 564 -9.93 3.70 27.11
N ALA A 565 -8.70 3.36 26.72
CA ALA A 565 -7.73 2.72 27.60
C ALA A 565 -7.45 3.59 28.85
N ALA A 566 -7.34 4.91 28.68
CA ALA A 566 -7.18 5.84 29.80
C ALA A 566 -8.40 5.85 30.76
N GLN A 567 -9.57 5.37 30.31
CA GLN A 567 -10.81 5.22 31.09
C GLN A 567 -11.04 3.78 31.58
N GLY A 568 -10.09 2.86 31.29
CA GLY A 568 -10.21 1.44 31.66
C GLY A 568 -11.15 0.64 30.73
N SER A 569 -11.57 1.18 29.58
CA SER A 569 -12.40 0.50 28.57
C SER A 569 -11.54 -0.17 27.51
N THR A 570 -12.00 -1.31 27.02
CA THR A 570 -11.35 -2.07 25.93
C THR A 570 -12.21 -2.14 24.65
N ARG A 571 -13.34 -1.46 24.61
CA ARG A 571 -14.36 -1.58 23.56
C ARG A 571 -13.78 -1.26 22.17
N ALA A 572 -13.07 -0.15 22.03
CA ALA A 572 -12.49 0.27 20.75
C ALA A 572 -11.39 -0.71 20.29
N ARG A 573 -10.53 -1.15 21.22
CA ARG A 573 -9.54 -2.20 20.97
C ARG A 573 -10.20 -3.49 20.48
N ASP A 574 -11.22 -3.97 21.18
CA ASP A 574 -11.87 -5.25 20.87
C ASP A 574 -12.59 -5.19 19.53
N ALA A 575 -13.20 -4.03 19.17
CA ALA A 575 -13.78 -3.78 17.86
C ALA A 575 -12.72 -3.79 16.75
N TYR A 576 -11.57 -3.18 16.98
CA TYR A 576 -10.43 -3.21 16.06
C TYR A 576 -9.89 -4.63 15.84
N LEU A 577 -9.65 -5.39 16.91
CA LEU A 577 -9.19 -6.78 16.81
C LEU A 577 -10.20 -7.69 16.12
N HIS A 578 -11.50 -7.41 16.29
CA HIS A 578 -12.55 -8.10 15.55
C HIS A 578 -12.46 -7.80 14.05
N MET A 579 -12.20 -6.55 13.66
CA MET A 579 -11.98 -6.17 12.26
C MET A 579 -10.79 -6.95 11.68
N LEU A 580 -9.63 -6.99 12.37
CA LEU A 580 -8.45 -7.75 11.92
C LEU A 580 -8.74 -9.25 11.77
N SER A 581 -9.65 -9.78 12.55
CA SER A 581 -10.03 -11.20 12.55
C SER A 581 -11.09 -11.57 11.51
N SER A 582 -11.62 -10.59 10.79
CA SER A 582 -12.82 -10.77 9.93
C SER A 582 -12.51 -11.11 8.48
N GLY A 583 -11.27 -10.89 8.00
CA GLY A 583 -10.90 -11.11 6.61
C GLY A 583 -11.86 -10.43 5.63
N SER A 584 -12.32 -11.16 4.62
CA SER A 584 -13.34 -10.72 3.65
C SER A 584 -14.74 -11.31 3.94
N SER A 585 -15.03 -11.67 5.18
CA SER A 585 -16.36 -12.15 5.55
C SER A 585 -17.46 -11.08 5.48
N ARG A 586 -17.06 -9.80 5.42
CA ARG A 586 -17.91 -8.62 5.25
C ARG A 586 -17.22 -7.61 4.32
N ASP A 587 -17.99 -6.65 3.81
CA ASP A 587 -17.44 -5.56 3.01
C ASP A 587 -16.50 -4.67 3.83
N PRO A 588 -15.40 -4.15 3.24
CA PRO A 588 -14.37 -3.41 3.99
C PRO A 588 -14.90 -2.13 4.65
N VAL A 589 -15.84 -1.43 4.02
CA VAL A 589 -16.47 -0.23 4.61
C VAL A 589 -17.31 -0.60 5.85
N ASP A 590 -18.01 -1.74 5.83
CA ASP A 590 -18.77 -2.24 6.98
C ASP A 590 -17.86 -2.71 8.11
N LEU A 591 -16.69 -3.28 7.78
CA LEU A 591 -15.68 -3.66 8.78
C LEU A 591 -15.14 -2.44 9.51
N LEU A 592 -14.78 -1.37 8.79
CA LEU A 592 -14.32 -0.12 9.40
C LEU A 592 -15.44 0.54 10.24
N LYS A 593 -16.66 0.51 9.75
CA LYS A 593 -17.83 1.04 10.49
C LYS A 593 -18.05 0.28 11.79
N ALA A 594 -17.88 -1.04 11.79
CA ALA A 594 -17.96 -1.87 13.01
C ALA A 594 -16.80 -1.58 13.97
N ALA A 595 -15.64 -1.16 13.47
CA ALA A 595 -14.51 -0.69 14.26
C ALA A 595 -14.62 0.79 14.70
N GLY A 596 -15.78 1.44 14.47
CA GLY A 596 -16.06 2.81 14.92
C GLY A 596 -15.79 3.89 13.85
N VAL A 597 -15.41 3.53 12.63
CA VAL A 597 -15.04 4.50 11.57
C VAL A 597 -15.94 4.38 10.36
N ASP A 598 -16.89 5.29 10.21
CA ASP A 598 -17.77 5.35 9.02
C ASP A 598 -17.14 6.22 7.91
N MET A 599 -16.55 5.56 6.92
CA MET A 599 -15.87 6.20 5.78
C MET A 599 -16.81 6.93 4.81
N ASN A 600 -18.12 6.80 4.98
CA ASN A 600 -19.11 7.59 4.22
C ASN A 600 -19.37 8.98 4.83
N THR A 601 -18.65 9.36 5.87
CA THR A 601 -18.82 10.62 6.59
C THR A 601 -17.49 11.36 6.72
N SER A 602 -17.54 12.67 6.97
CA SER A 602 -16.33 13.47 7.26
C SER A 602 -15.74 13.24 8.68
N ALA A 603 -16.31 12.36 9.49
CA ALA A 603 -15.87 12.19 10.88
C ALA A 603 -14.41 11.70 11.01
N PRO A 604 -13.95 10.68 10.25
CA PRO A 604 -12.57 10.23 10.29
C PRO A 604 -11.59 11.32 9.83
N PHE A 605 -11.93 12.05 8.78
CA PHE A 605 -11.14 13.16 8.29
C PHE A 605 -11.00 14.28 9.33
N LYS A 606 -12.10 14.68 9.97
CA LYS A 606 -12.09 15.69 11.04
C LYS A 606 -11.26 15.24 12.24
N SER A 607 -11.21 13.94 12.54
CA SER A 607 -10.34 13.40 13.58
C SER A 607 -8.86 13.58 13.22
N ALA A 608 -8.47 13.21 12.01
CA ALA A 608 -7.11 13.40 11.51
C ALA A 608 -6.69 14.89 11.50
N MET A 609 -7.60 15.81 11.14
CA MET A 609 -7.31 17.26 11.17
C MET A 609 -7.17 17.80 12.59
N ARG A 610 -7.91 17.29 13.57
CA ARG A 610 -7.71 17.65 15.00
C ARG A 610 -6.32 17.23 15.47
N GLU A 611 -5.89 16.01 15.15
CA GLU A 611 -4.55 15.53 15.47
C GLU A 611 -3.48 16.41 14.82
N MET A 612 -3.57 16.66 13.52
CA MET A 612 -2.61 17.49 12.79
C MET A 612 -2.50 18.90 13.38
N ASN A 613 -3.62 19.52 13.73
CA ASN A 613 -3.61 20.84 14.38
C ASN A 613 -2.98 20.78 15.78
N HIS A 614 -3.29 19.76 16.57
CA HIS A 614 -2.70 19.58 17.90
C HIS A 614 -1.17 19.41 17.85
N ILE A 615 -0.67 18.66 16.85
CA ILE A 615 0.77 18.50 16.62
C ILE A 615 1.40 19.86 16.30
N MET A 616 0.79 20.66 15.41
CA MET A 616 1.28 22.00 15.09
C MET A 616 1.28 22.93 16.30
N ASP A 617 0.25 22.89 17.15
CA ASP A 617 0.18 23.67 18.39
C ASP A 617 1.36 23.34 19.32
N GLN A 618 1.71 22.06 19.47
CA GLN A 618 2.86 21.62 20.26
C GLN A 618 4.19 22.13 19.68
N MET A 619 4.37 22.04 18.36
CA MET A 619 5.58 22.51 17.69
C MET A 619 5.75 24.02 17.82
N GLU A 620 4.69 24.80 17.62
CA GLU A 620 4.69 26.25 17.78
C GLU A 620 5.07 26.64 19.22
N ALA A 621 4.53 25.95 20.23
CA ALA A 621 4.86 26.20 21.62
C ALA A 621 6.36 25.96 21.94
N ILE A 622 6.95 24.91 21.40
CA ILE A 622 8.40 24.63 21.56
C ILE A 622 9.24 25.72 20.87
N LEU A 623 8.88 26.12 19.65
CA LEU A 623 9.61 27.13 18.89
C LEU A 623 9.53 28.51 19.56
N ASP A 624 8.39 28.88 20.14
CA ASP A 624 8.19 30.17 20.84
C ASP A 624 9.00 30.23 22.14
N LYS A 625 9.07 29.10 22.88
CA LYS A 625 9.92 28.96 24.07
C LYS A 625 11.39 29.16 23.72
N SER A 626 11.87 28.52 22.64
CA SER A 626 13.26 28.63 22.17
C SER A 626 13.61 30.04 21.71
N ALA A 627 12.69 30.72 20.99
CA ALA A 627 12.88 32.10 20.57
C ALA A 627 12.94 33.09 21.75
N SER A 628 12.18 32.82 22.81
CA SER A 628 12.18 33.64 24.05
C SER A 628 13.44 33.46 24.88
N ALA A 629 14.02 32.24 24.90
CA ALA A 629 15.27 31.95 25.61
C ALA A 629 16.53 32.55 24.93
N ASN A 630 16.45 32.81 23.64
CA ASN A 630 17.55 33.43 22.84
C ASN A 630 17.48 34.97 22.77
N ARG A 631 16.45 35.60 23.37
CA ARG A 631 16.34 37.04 23.58
C ARG A 631 16.82 37.45 24.96
#